data_ffde531e47b2f5d44ee2aafdb2256e6f
#
_entry.id   ffde531e47b2f5d44ee2aafdb2256e6f
#
_cell.length_a   1.000
_cell.length_b   1.000
_cell.length_c   1.000
_cell.angle_alpha   90.00
_cell.angle_beta   90.00
_cell.angle_gamma   90.00
#
_symmetry.space_group_name_H-M   'P 1'
#
loop_
_entity.id
_entity.type
_entity.pdbx_description
1 polymer ?
#
loop_
_entity_poly.entity_id
_entity_poly.type
_entity_poly.pdbx_seq_one_letter_code
_entity_poly.pdbx_strand_id
1 'polypeptide(L)'
;MKKLLFTLCCLIFAIASFAQSNAHIKFMGIPLTGTIAQFQAKLVAKGCKYDKLTSSSVPNGTRAFKGTFVGNEVEIFVFYDIKTKIVYRAKAVVSGVAEDIAEQEYSKLKNLLSIKYGSDSEDMYVGTQDGKESVRFISANDEDEINGSIDLFITQDDETWIRAPYNYNLHIDYNDSINTYKHNSQQLDEI
;
A
#
# COMPACT_ATOMS: atom_id res chain seq x y z
N MET A 1 -19.45 38.92 -13.16
CA MET A 1 -19.26 37.79 -14.09
C MET A 1 -17.92 37.07 -13.91
N LYS A 2 -16.76 37.75 -13.87
CA LYS A 2 -15.42 37.09 -13.68
C LYS A 2 -15.31 36.26 -12.39
N LYS A 3 -15.86 36.74 -11.27
CA LYS A 3 -15.80 36.00 -9.98
C LYS A 3 -16.66 34.73 -9.99
N LEU A 4 -17.82 34.76 -10.68
CA LEU A 4 -18.72 33.60 -10.81
C LEU A 4 -18.09 32.50 -11.67
N LEU A 5 -17.39 32.89 -12.75
CA LEU A 5 -16.66 31.97 -13.63
C LEU A 5 -15.51 31.28 -12.92
N PHE A 6 -14.78 32.01 -12.05
CA PHE A 6 -13.67 31.46 -11.26
C PHE A 6 -14.19 30.43 -10.23
N THR A 7 -15.30 30.73 -9.54
CA THR A 7 -15.91 29.82 -8.57
C THR A 7 -16.44 28.55 -9.25
N LEU A 8 -17.01 28.65 -10.45
CA LEU A 8 -17.49 27.52 -11.22
C LEU A 8 -16.33 26.62 -11.70
N CYS A 9 -15.22 27.20 -12.16
CA CYS A 9 -14.00 26.45 -12.50
C CYS A 9 -13.44 25.68 -11.28
N CYS A 10 -13.36 26.31 -10.10
CA CYS A 10 -12.89 25.64 -8.88
C CYS A 10 -13.77 24.46 -8.45
N LEU A 11 -15.09 24.57 -8.63
CA LEU A 11 -16.04 23.47 -8.37
C LEU A 11 -15.85 22.29 -9.33
N ILE A 12 -15.63 22.54 -10.61
CA ILE A 12 -15.41 21.48 -11.62
C ILE A 12 -14.10 20.74 -11.34
N PHE A 13 -13.03 21.44 -10.95
CA PHE A 13 -11.76 20.80 -10.56
C PHE A 13 -11.88 19.96 -9.28
N ALA A 14 -12.70 20.37 -8.32
CA ALA A 14 -12.94 19.61 -7.10
C ALA A 14 -13.67 18.28 -7.41
N ILE A 15 -14.69 18.29 -8.28
CA ILE A 15 -15.44 17.08 -8.67
C ILE A 15 -14.53 16.10 -9.44
N ALA A 16 -13.70 16.58 -10.37
CA ALA A 16 -12.74 15.74 -11.09
C ALA A 16 -11.72 15.06 -10.17
N SER A 17 -11.30 15.73 -9.08
CA SER A 17 -10.39 15.18 -8.10
C SER A 17 -11.03 14.05 -7.26
N PHE A 18 -12.34 14.11 -7.01
CA PHE A 18 -13.07 13.05 -6.28
C PHE A 18 -13.29 11.81 -7.16
N ALA A 19 -13.64 11.99 -8.45
CA ALA A 19 -13.82 10.87 -9.39
C ALA A 19 -12.50 10.09 -9.60
N GLN A 20 -11.36 10.78 -9.72
CA GLN A 20 -10.04 10.13 -9.81
C GLN A 20 -9.64 9.37 -8.54
N SER A 21 -10.15 9.76 -7.36
CA SER A 21 -9.77 9.09 -6.10
C SER A 21 -10.44 7.73 -5.90
N ASN A 22 -11.56 7.45 -6.56
CA ASN A 22 -12.26 6.16 -6.47
C ASN A 22 -11.71 5.13 -7.46
N ALA A 23 -11.03 5.57 -8.54
CA ALA A 23 -10.38 4.68 -9.49
C ALA A 23 -9.14 3.96 -8.93
N HIS A 24 -8.57 4.42 -7.81
CA HIS A 24 -7.33 3.89 -7.24
C HIS A 24 -7.58 3.18 -5.92
N ILE A 25 -6.85 2.07 -5.69
CA ILE A 25 -6.86 1.40 -4.38
C ILE A 25 -6.34 2.33 -3.28
N LYS A 26 -6.87 2.18 -2.06
CA LYS A 26 -6.56 3.07 -0.93
C LYS A 26 -5.75 2.35 0.15
N PHE A 27 -4.56 2.86 0.45
CA PHE A 27 -3.76 2.48 1.61
C PHE A 27 -4.03 3.46 2.76
N MET A 28 -4.45 2.96 3.92
CA MET A 28 -4.87 3.80 5.08
C MET A 28 -5.92 4.87 4.70
N GLY A 29 -6.81 4.57 3.72
CA GLY A 29 -7.78 5.51 3.20
C GLY A 29 -7.20 6.61 2.29
N ILE A 30 -5.92 6.53 1.92
CA ILE A 30 -5.24 7.43 0.97
C ILE A 30 -5.14 6.70 -0.37
N PRO A 31 -5.72 7.22 -1.47
CA PRO A 31 -5.55 6.61 -2.79
C PRO A 31 -4.07 6.52 -3.19
N LEU A 32 -3.65 5.38 -3.74
CA LEU A 32 -2.29 5.17 -4.24
C LEU A 32 -2.10 5.89 -5.57
N THR A 33 -2.13 7.23 -5.51
CA THR A 33 -1.96 8.12 -6.65
C THR A 33 -1.38 9.47 -6.22
N GLY A 34 -1.07 10.30 -7.21
CA GLY A 34 -0.40 11.57 -6.98
C GLY A 34 1.11 11.41 -6.69
N THR A 35 1.79 12.51 -6.47
CA THR A 35 3.23 12.48 -6.25
C THR A 35 3.59 11.97 -4.85
N ILE A 36 4.80 11.40 -4.72
CA ILE A 36 5.31 10.94 -3.41
C ILE A 36 5.33 12.07 -2.36
N ALA A 37 5.50 13.33 -2.75
CA ALA A 37 5.43 14.45 -1.82
C ALA A 37 4.00 14.69 -1.29
N GLN A 38 2.98 14.59 -2.17
CA GLN A 38 1.57 14.70 -1.78
C GLN A 38 1.14 13.52 -0.91
N PHE A 39 1.57 12.30 -1.25
CA PHE A 39 1.27 11.09 -0.47
C PHE A 39 1.91 11.14 0.93
N GLN A 40 3.17 11.56 1.02
CA GLN A 40 3.86 11.79 2.29
C GLN A 40 3.12 12.79 3.18
N ALA A 41 2.66 13.93 2.63
CA ALA A 41 1.91 14.91 3.40
C ALA A 41 0.62 14.31 4.00
N LYS A 42 -0.09 13.45 3.24
CA LYS A 42 -1.28 12.74 3.71
C LYS A 42 -0.95 11.69 4.78
N LEU A 43 0.15 10.93 4.65
CA LEU A 43 0.61 9.99 5.68
C LEU A 43 0.98 10.71 6.98
N VAL A 44 1.70 11.84 6.88
CA VAL A 44 2.06 12.66 8.06
C VAL A 44 0.80 13.20 8.74
N ALA A 45 -0.20 13.65 7.99
CA ALA A 45 -1.49 14.08 8.53
C ALA A 45 -2.25 12.95 9.25
N LYS A 46 -1.96 11.68 8.93
CA LYS A 46 -2.48 10.48 9.64
C LYS A 46 -1.60 10.03 10.82
N GLY A 47 -0.59 10.81 11.19
CA GLY A 47 0.29 10.54 12.33
C GLY A 47 1.53 9.69 12.00
N CYS A 48 1.74 9.31 10.73
CA CYS A 48 2.97 8.63 10.34
C CYS A 48 4.17 9.60 10.36
N LYS A 49 5.34 9.07 10.69
CA LYS A 49 6.61 9.82 10.73
C LYS A 49 7.51 9.38 9.59
N TYR A 50 8.02 10.32 8.81
CA TYR A 50 9.02 10.04 7.78
C TYR A 50 10.30 9.50 8.43
N ASP A 51 10.74 8.32 8.03
CA ASP A 51 12.00 7.72 8.46
C ASP A 51 13.11 7.99 7.42
N LYS A 52 13.88 9.06 7.69
CA LYS A 52 14.95 9.47 6.79
C LYS A 52 16.08 8.44 6.73
N LEU A 53 16.39 7.78 7.85
CA LEU A 53 17.48 6.81 7.92
C LEU A 53 17.16 5.59 7.06
N THR A 54 16.03 4.94 7.30
CA THR A 54 15.58 3.81 6.48
C THR A 54 15.39 4.20 5.02
N SER A 55 14.84 5.39 4.75
CA SER A 55 14.68 5.90 3.37
C SER A 55 16.00 6.07 2.62
N SER A 56 17.12 6.30 3.31
CA SER A 56 18.44 6.40 2.68
C SER A 56 19.10 5.04 2.41
N SER A 57 18.57 3.97 3.00
CA SER A 57 19.10 2.60 2.89
C SER A 57 18.30 1.73 1.90
N VAL A 58 17.10 2.15 1.53
CA VAL A 58 16.25 1.45 0.56
C VAL A 58 16.52 1.92 -0.87
N PRO A 59 16.16 1.12 -1.90
CA PRO A 59 16.35 1.50 -3.30
C PRO A 59 15.69 2.82 -3.67
N ASN A 60 16.27 3.53 -4.65
CA ASN A 60 15.65 4.71 -5.23
C ASN A 60 14.23 4.40 -5.72
N GLY A 61 13.30 5.34 -5.52
CA GLY A 61 11.88 5.11 -5.81
C GLY A 61 11.11 4.57 -4.61
N THR A 62 11.75 4.50 -3.42
CA THR A 62 11.10 4.08 -2.17
C THR A 62 11.30 5.14 -1.08
N ARG A 63 10.27 5.35 -0.26
CA ARG A 63 10.36 6.11 1.00
C ARG A 63 9.81 5.29 2.16
N ALA A 64 10.49 5.37 3.30
CA ALA A 64 10.10 4.69 4.53
C ALA A 64 9.45 5.66 5.52
N PHE A 65 8.47 5.16 6.26
CA PHE A 65 7.79 5.85 7.35
C PHE A 65 7.58 4.88 8.51
N LYS A 66 7.34 5.41 9.70
CA LYS A 66 6.86 4.67 10.86
C LYS A 66 5.47 5.18 11.24
N GLY A 67 4.59 4.27 11.62
CA GLY A 67 3.23 4.62 12.00
C GLY A 67 2.48 3.46 12.61
N THR A 68 1.15 3.63 12.74
CA THR A 68 0.27 2.58 13.25
C THR A 68 -0.68 2.15 12.13
N PHE A 69 -0.80 0.83 11.92
CA PHE A 69 -1.72 0.23 10.96
C PHE A 69 -2.54 -0.87 11.66
N VAL A 70 -3.87 -0.71 11.69
CA VAL A 70 -4.82 -1.65 12.34
C VAL A 70 -4.41 -2.01 13.78
N GLY A 71 -3.90 -1.02 14.53
CA GLY A 71 -3.48 -1.17 15.92
C GLY A 71 -2.03 -1.63 16.14
N ASN A 72 -1.31 -2.02 15.09
CA ASN A 72 0.08 -2.44 15.16
C ASN A 72 1.04 -1.29 14.82
N GLU A 73 2.17 -1.21 15.50
CA GLU A 73 3.30 -0.39 15.04
C GLU A 73 3.89 -1.02 13.78
N VAL A 74 4.08 -0.21 12.73
CA VAL A 74 4.55 -0.70 11.43
C VAL A 74 5.62 0.20 10.83
N GLU A 75 6.49 -0.42 10.05
CA GLU A 75 7.27 0.25 9.03
C GLU A 75 6.45 0.30 7.74
N ILE A 76 6.38 1.48 7.13
CA ILE A 76 5.61 1.70 5.89
C ILE A 76 6.58 2.06 4.79
N PHE A 77 6.56 1.29 3.70
CA PHE A 77 7.34 1.55 2.50
C PHE A 77 6.40 2.01 1.39
N VAL A 78 6.68 3.18 0.82
CA VAL A 78 5.91 3.76 -0.29
C VAL A 78 6.78 3.77 -1.53
N PHE A 79 6.30 3.11 -2.58
CA PHE A 79 7.00 2.98 -3.86
C PHE A 79 6.41 3.95 -4.87
N TYR A 80 7.31 4.61 -5.60
CA TYR A 80 6.93 5.62 -6.60
C TYR A 80 7.86 5.55 -7.81
N ASP A 81 7.33 5.87 -8.96
CA ASP A 81 8.10 5.97 -10.18
C ASP A 81 9.13 7.10 -10.09
N ILE A 82 10.39 6.82 -10.43
CA ILE A 82 11.50 7.77 -10.24
C ILE A 82 11.37 8.99 -11.16
N LYS A 83 10.81 8.84 -12.38
CA LYS A 83 10.67 9.92 -13.36
C LYS A 83 9.46 10.80 -13.06
N THR A 84 8.29 10.18 -12.93
CA THR A 84 7.02 10.87 -12.73
C THR A 84 6.75 11.26 -11.28
N LYS A 85 7.43 10.61 -10.32
CA LYS A 85 7.20 10.71 -8.87
C LYS A 85 5.83 10.20 -8.42
N ILE A 86 5.09 9.51 -9.28
CA ILE A 86 3.76 8.97 -8.98
C ILE A 86 3.87 7.72 -8.12
N VAL A 87 3.06 7.66 -7.06
CA VAL A 87 2.96 6.50 -6.16
C VAL A 87 2.13 5.42 -6.82
N TYR A 88 2.61 4.16 -6.76
CA TYR A 88 1.92 3.00 -7.30
C TYR A 88 1.76 1.83 -6.32
N ARG A 89 2.52 1.81 -5.21
CA ARG A 89 2.49 0.72 -4.22
C ARG A 89 2.79 1.25 -2.83
N ALA A 90 2.19 0.65 -1.81
CA ALA A 90 2.51 0.92 -0.41
C ALA A 90 2.43 -0.38 0.39
N LYS A 91 3.45 -0.63 1.23
CA LYS A 91 3.54 -1.82 2.06
C LYS A 91 3.69 -1.43 3.53
N ALA A 92 2.90 -2.03 4.41
CA ALA A 92 3.10 -1.98 5.84
C ALA A 92 3.74 -3.30 6.31
N VAL A 93 4.67 -3.22 7.25
CA VAL A 93 5.37 -4.38 7.81
C VAL A 93 5.35 -4.29 9.33
N VAL A 94 4.80 -5.32 9.97
CA VAL A 94 4.98 -5.56 11.41
C VAL A 94 6.23 -6.40 11.54
N SER A 95 7.34 -5.82 12.00
CA SER A 95 8.66 -6.44 11.94
C SER A 95 9.10 -6.99 13.29
N GLY A 96 9.86 -8.10 13.26
CA GLY A 96 10.56 -8.62 14.41
C GLY A 96 9.65 -9.14 15.53
N VAL A 97 8.59 -9.84 15.19
CA VAL A 97 7.64 -10.44 16.14
C VAL A 97 7.87 -11.96 16.27
N ALA A 98 7.34 -12.55 17.34
CA ALA A 98 7.32 -14.00 17.49
C ALA A 98 6.35 -14.64 16.48
N GLU A 99 6.56 -15.90 16.15
CA GLU A 99 5.77 -16.62 15.14
C GLU A 99 4.28 -16.61 15.46
N ASP A 100 3.91 -16.95 16.69
CA ASP A 100 2.52 -16.98 17.16
C ASP A 100 1.83 -15.62 17.07
N ILE A 101 2.57 -14.52 17.33
CA ILE A 101 2.08 -13.16 17.18
C ILE A 101 1.88 -12.82 15.70
N ALA A 102 2.83 -13.19 14.82
CA ALA A 102 2.70 -12.98 13.39
C ALA A 102 1.46 -13.70 12.82
N GLU A 103 1.24 -14.97 13.23
CA GLU A 103 0.10 -15.78 12.80
C GLU A 103 -1.24 -15.25 13.34
N GLN A 104 -1.28 -14.78 14.58
CA GLN A 104 -2.47 -14.16 15.17
C GLN A 104 -2.86 -12.89 14.42
N GLU A 105 -1.90 -11.98 14.18
CA GLU A 105 -2.17 -10.74 13.46
C GLU A 105 -2.48 -11.00 11.97
N TYR A 106 -1.84 -12.00 11.34
CA TYR A 106 -2.19 -12.46 10.00
C TYR A 106 -3.65 -12.89 9.91
N SER A 107 -4.10 -13.77 10.82
CA SER A 107 -5.48 -14.27 10.85
C SER A 107 -6.50 -13.15 11.07
N LYS A 108 -6.19 -12.20 11.95
CA LYS A 108 -7.01 -11.00 12.20
C LYS A 108 -7.11 -10.12 10.96
N LEU A 109 -5.98 -9.83 10.31
CA LEU A 109 -5.93 -9.00 9.10
C LEU A 109 -6.61 -9.68 7.92
N LYS A 110 -6.41 -11.00 7.72
CA LYS A 110 -7.10 -11.79 6.71
C LYS A 110 -8.62 -11.67 6.86
N ASN A 111 -9.15 -11.81 8.08
CA ASN A 111 -10.58 -11.65 8.34
C ASN A 111 -11.08 -10.22 8.01
N LEU A 112 -10.35 -9.19 8.42
CA LEU A 112 -10.74 -7.81 8.13
C LEU A 112 -10.71 -7.49 6.62
N LEU A 113 -9.71 -8.03 5.91
CA LEU A 113 -9.60 -7.88 4.46
C LEU A 113 -10.70 -8.66 3.73
N SER A 114 -11.03 -9.88 4.18
CA SER A 114 -12.14 -10.67 3.63
C SER A 114 -13.49 -9.97 3.77
N ILE A 115 -13.74 -9.31 4.91
CA ILE A 115 -14.98 -8.52 5.11
C ILE A 115 -15.02 -7.34 4.14
N LYS A 116 -13.87 -6.74 3.84
CA LYS A 116 -13.81 -5.53 3.02
C LYS A 116 -13.75 -5.78 1.52
N TYR A 117 -13.04 -6.84 1.09
CA TYR A 117 -12.73 -7.10 -0.32
C TYR A 117 -13.36 -8.38 -0.87
N GLY A 118 -14.07 -9.13 -0.03
CA GLY A 118 -14.65 -10.42 -0.39
C GLY A 118 -13.80 -11.61 0.05
N SER A 119 -14.43 -12.78 0.09
CA SER A 119 -13.81 -14.05 0.48
C SER A 119 -13.97 -15.15 -0.58
N ASP A 120 -14.64 -14.86 -1.67
CA ASP A 120 -14.89 -15.79 -2.76
C ASP A 120 -13.64 -16.00 -3.63
N SER A 121 -13.60 -17.08 -4.40
CA SER A 121 -12.45 -17.45 -5.22
C SER A 121 -12.16 -16.46 -6.37
N GLU A 122 -13.09 -15.56 -6.67
CA GLU A 122 -12.90 -14.49 -7.65
C GLU A 122 -12.19 -13.28 -7.02
N ASP A 123 -12.38 -13.07 -5.70
CA ASP A 123 -11.86 -11.92 -4.96
C ASP A 123 -10.61 -12.24 -4.14
N MET A 124 -10.36 -13.52 -3.85
CA MET A 124 -9.29 -13.95 -2.96
C MET A 124 -8.56 -15.19 -3.48
N TYR A 125 -7.25 -15.07 -3.63
CA TYR A 125 -6.36 -16.18 -4.02
C TYR A 125 -5.50 -16.59 -2.82
N VAL A 126 -5.51 -17.88 -2.49
CA VAL A 126 -4.68 -18.45 -1.42
C VAL A 126 -3.50 -19.16 -2.05
N GLY A 127 -2.30 -18.88 -1.53
CA GLY A 127 -1.05 -19.50 -1.93
C GLY A 127 -0.16 -19.78 -0.73
N THR A 128 1.11 -20.03 -1.00
CA THR A 128 2.15 -20.19 0.04
C THR A 128 3.36 -19.32 -0.28
N GLN A 129 3.93 -18.72 0.75
CA GLN A 129 5.19 -17.99 0.67
C GLN A 129 6.04 -18.38 1.88
N ASP A 130 7.30 -18.77 1.64
CA ASP A 130 8.24 -19.26 2.67
C ASP A 130 7.64 -20.36 3.56
N GLY A 131 6.84 -21.27 2.95
CA GLY A 131 6.18 -22.37 3.63
C GLY A 131 4.95 -22.00 4.47
N LYS A 132 4.58 -20.71 4.53
CA LYS A 132 3.38 -20.22 5.21
C LYS A 132 2.28 -19.81 4.24
N GLU A 133 1.04 -19.82 4.70
CA GLU A 133 -0.09 -19.32 3.91
C GLU A 133 0.12 -17.86 3.53
N SER A 134 -0.15 -17.55 2.28
CA SER A 134 -0.25 -16.18 1.76
C SER A 134 -1.60 -15.98 1.09
N VAL A 135 -2.14 -14.77 1.14
CA VAL A 135 -3.41 -14.47 0.50
C VAL A 135 -3.31 -13.17 -0.28
N ARG A 136 -3.91 -13.17 -1.48
CA ARG A 136 -4.08 -11.99 -2.32
C ARG A 136 -5.56 -11.68 -2.42
N PHE A 137 -5.94 -10.47 -2.05
CA PHE A 137 -7.28 -9.91 -2.27
C PHE A 137 -7.26 -9.03 -3.52
N ILE A 138 -8.31 -9.15 -4.33
CA ILE A 138 -8.54 -8.28 -5.46
C ILE A 138 -9.41 -7.11 -5.00
N SER A 139 -9.03 -5.91 -5.41
CA SER A 139 -9.80 -4.70 -5.16
C SER A 139 -10.42 -4.21 -6.47
N ALA A 140 -11.71 -3.92 -6.46
CA ALA A 140 -12.41 -3.28 -7.56
C ALA A 140 -12.91 -1.88 -7.15
N ASN A 141 -13.18 -1.05 -8.14
CA ASN A 141 -13.81 0.26 -7.96
C ASN A 141 -15.34 0.13 -7.94
N ASP A 142 -16.05 1.25 -7.84
CA ASP A 142 -17.53 1.29 -7.80
C ASP A 142 -18.20 0.84 -9.12
N GLU A 143 -17.41 0.64 -10.19
CA GLU A 143 -17.85 0.17 -11.52
C GLU A 143 -17.42 -1.29 -11.78
N ASP A 144 -17.06 -2.02 -10.71
CA ASP A 144 -16.54 -3.41 -10.73
C ASP A 144 -15.26 -3.61 -11.57
N GLU A 145 -14.52 -2.52 -11.86
CA GLU A 145 -13.22 -2.62 -12.51
C GLU A 145 -12.11 -2.87 -11.49
N ILE A 146 -11.24 -3.84 -11.77
CA ILE A 146 -10.10 -4.15 -10.90
C ILE A 146 -9.16 -2.93 -10.85
N ASN A 147 -9.00 -2.36 -9.66
CA ASN A 147 -8.15 -1.20 -9.42
C ASN A 147 -6.88 -1.51 -8.61
N GLY A 148 -6.75 -2.73 -8.09
CA GLY A 148 -5.56 -3.14 -7.35
C GLY A 148 -5.64 -4.49 -6.69
N SER A 149 -4.61 -4.81 -5.92
CA SER A 149 -4.56 -6.00 -5.08
C SER A 149 -3.91 -5.70 -3.73
N ILE A 150 -4.23 -6.56 -2.74
CA ILE A 150 -3.60 -6.56 -1.44
C ILE A 150 -3.02 -7.94 -1.19
N ASP A 151 -1.71 -8.02 -1.02
CA ASP A 151 -1.03 -9.24 -0.63
C ASP A 151 -0.76 -9.23 0.89
N LEU A 152 -1.17 -10.30 1.57
CA LEU A 152 -0.94 -10.54 2.99
C LEU A 152 -0.11 -11.81 3.14
N PHE A 153 1.06 -11.72 3.77
CA PHE A 153 1.96 -12.85 3.95
C PHE A 153 2.94 -12.64 5.11
N ILE A 154 3.51 -13.74 5.60
CA ILE A 154 4.54 -13.75 6.64
C ILE A 154 5.85 -14.18 6.00
N THR A 155 6.95 -13.50 6.35
CA THR A 155 8.33 -13.93 6.05
C THR A 155 9.09 -14.18 7.33
N GLN A 156 10.13 -15.01 7.25
CA GLN A 156 11.08 -15.23 8.32
C GLN A 156 12.44 -14.68 7.90
N ASP A 157 13.09 -13.90 8.79
CA ASP A 157 14.45 -13.41 8.59
C ASP A 157 15.46 -14.50 9.02
N ASP A 158 16.09 -15.14 8.06
CA ASP A 158 17.12 -16.17 8.31
C ASP A 158 18.42 -15.61 8.88
N GLU A 159 18.69 -14.31 8.68
CA GLU A 159 19.95 -13.66 9.10
C GLU A 159 19.99 -13.30 10.59
N THR A 160 18.91 -13.45 11.33
CA THR A 160 18.82 -13.03 12.74
C THR A 160 18.86 -14.18 13.73
N TRP A 161 19.80 -15.12 13.57
CA TRP A 161 20.11 -16.15 14.58
C TRP A 161 20.37 -15.57 15.98
N ILE A 162 20.63 -14.26 16.12
CA ILE A 162 20.82 -13.54 17.39
C ILE A 162 19.48 -13.14 18.03
N ARG A 163 18.35 -13.14 17.30
CA ARG A 163 17.04 -12.67 17.78
C ARG A 163 15.91 -13.69 17.70
N ALA A 164 16.21 -14.97 17.49
CA ALA A 164 15.16 -15.98 17.68
C ALA A 164 14.60 -15.86 19.12
N PRO A 165 13.28 -15.84 19.31
CA PRO A 165 12.20 -16.19 18.38
C PRO A 165 11.55 -15.01 17.61
N TYR A 166 12.12 -13.80 17.61
CA TYR A 166 11.51 -12.57 17.08
C TYR A 166 12.02 -12.24 15.67
N ASN A 167 11.93 -13.19 14.76
CA ASN A 167 12.44 -13.05 13.39
C ASN A 167 11.35 -13.15 12.31
N TYR A 168 10.08 -13.03 12.69
CA TYR A 168 8.97 -13.03 11.74
C TYR A 168 8.52 -11.62 11.40
N ASN A 169 8.18 -11.41 10.14
CA ASN A 169 7.63 -10.16 9.64
C ASN A 169 6.31 -10.42 8.93
N LEU A 170 5.26 -9.68 9.32
CA LEU A 170 3.98 -9.72 8.66
C LEU A 170 3.86 -8.55 7.68
N HIS A 171 3.60 -8.86 6.42
CA HIS A 171 3.52 -7.91 5.32
C HIS A 171 2.09 -7.71 4.85
N ILE A 172 1.70 -6.46 4.65
CA ILE A 172 0.45 -6.06 4.03
C ILE A 172 0.79 -5.12 2.86
N ASP A 173 0.67 -5.59 1.65
CA ASP A 173 1.20 -4.96 0.44
C ASP A 173 0.10 -4.57 -0.53
N TYR A 174 -0.11 -3.28 -0.71
CA TYR A 174 -1.12 -2.69 -1.57
C TYR A 174 -0.52 -2.29 -2.91
N ASN A 175 -1.02 -2.85 -4.00
CA ASN A 175 -0.61 -2.53 -5.36
C ASN A 175 -1.77 -1.86 -6.12
N ASP A 176 -1.52 -0.68 -6.66
CA ASP A 176 -2.45 0.00 -7.55
C ASP A 176 -2.24 -0.47 -8.99
N SER A 177 -3.25 -1.09 -9.61
CA SER A 177 -3.12 -1.69 -10.94
C SER A 177 -2.82 -0.65 -12.02
N ILE A 178 -3.45 0.52 -11.95
CA ILE A 178 -3.35 1.57 -12.96
C ILE A 178 -1.93 2.15 -12.97
N ASN A 179 -1.42 2.55 -11.81
CA ASN A 179 -0.11 3.20 -11.70
C ASN A 179 1.03 2.19 -11.82
N THR A 180 0.84 0.94 -11.36
CA THR A 180 1.80 -0.15 -11.58
C THR A 180 1.95 -0.47 -13.06
N TYR A 181 0.83 -0.55 -13.80
CA TYR A 181 0.88 -0.74 -15.25
C TYR A 181 1.65 0.38 -15.95
N LYS A 182 1.37 1.65 -15.60
CA LYS A 182 2.08 2.80 -16.17
C LYS A 182 3.58 2.78 -15.84
N HIS A 183 3.94 2.43 -14.61
CA HIS A 183 5.33 2.32 -14.18
C HIS A 183 6.07 1.22 -14.98
N ASN A 184 5.47 0.04 -15.12
CA ASN A 184 6.05 -1.08 -15.86
C ASN A 184 6.16 -0.78 -17.37
N SER A 185 5.15 -0.14 -17.97
CA SER A 185 5.16 0.24 -19.38
C SER A 185 6.31 1.21 -19.70
N GLN A 186 6.58 2.16 -18.82
CA GLN A 186 7.70 3.08 -19.00
C GLN A 186 9.07 2.38 -18.92
N GLN A 187 9.19 1.30 -18.16
CA GLN A 187 10.42 0.49 -18.12
C GLN A 187 10.59 -0.34 -19.41
N LEU A 188 9.49 -0.83 -19.99
CA LEU A 188 9.53 -1.56 -21.26
C LEU A 188 9.94 -0.68 -22.44
N ASP A 189 9.57 0.60 -22.42
CA ASP A 189 9.96 1.57 -23.45
C ASP A 189 11.49 1.90 -23.43
N GLU A 190 12.21 1.45 -22.39
CA GLU A 190 13.67 1.63 -22.27
C GLU A 190 14.49 0.42 -22.80
N ILE A 191 13.82 -0.68 -23.18
CA ILE A 191 14.45 -1.91 -23.71
C ILE A 191 14.37 -1.94 -25.23
#